data_2913a4a76de532b36743f97b0a4522bf
#
_entry.id   2913a4a76de532b36743f97b0a4522bf
#
_cell.length_a   1.000
_cell.length_b   1.000
_cell.length_c   1.000
_cell.angle_alpha   90.00
_cell.angle_beta   90.00
_cell.angle_gamma   90.00
#
_symmetry.space_group_name_H-M   'P 1'
#
loop_
_entity.id
_entity.type
_entity.pdbx_description
1 polymer ?
#
loop_
_entity_poly.entity_id
_entity_poly.type
_entity_poly.pdbx_seq_one_letter_code
_entity_poly.pdbx_strand_id
1 'polypeptide(L)'
;LSLRRQRQMCIRDRSTNSQRMDDALNELDRELKSRDRKQKARPLGVVVAAAVVIIALVGGIWFLATRSGDEEEIQAQESSAAETTTEAPTAEALSGKREKPLGETVTCEYPEAGDASREVATPKGKNIPAKGDVTVNFATKQGDIEMTLDRSLAPCTVNAITDMIAAKYYDDTVCHRMTEGGLSVLQCGDPTGQGAGGPGFQFANEYPTDEADDAALAQPVVYPKGSIAMANAGQDTNGSQFFINYKDSELPPAYTYFGNLTDKGQKTVDAIAAKGIKDGAPAEEVRITKATIKS
;
A
#
# COMPACT_ATOMS: atom_id res chain seq x y z
N LEU A 1 46.64 36.01 -27.02
CA LEU A 1 46.13 34.91 -27.92
C LEU A 1 45.44 33.76 -27.15
N SER A 2 45.63 33.64 -25.83
CA SER A 2 45.09 32.55 -25.00
C SER A 2 43.60 32.73 -24.63
N LEU A 3 43.14 33.91 -24.28
CA LEU A 3 41.78 34.20 -23.80
C LEU A 3 40.67 34.11 -24.88
N ARG A 4 41.02 34.41 -26.14
CA ARG A 4 40.05 34.24 -27.27
C ARG A 4 39.80 32.79 -27.64
N ARG A 5 40.78 31.89 -27.53
CA ARG A 5 40.62 30.47 -27.75
C ARG A 5 39.78 29.78 -26.66
N GLN A 6 39.95 30.16 -25.40
CA GLN A 6 39.13 29.63 -24.31
C GLN A 6 37.66 30.03 -24.42
N ARG A 7 37.36 31.28 -24.84
CA ARG A 7 35.96 31.71 -25.03
C ARG A 7 35.29 31.00 -26.21
N GLN A 8 36.00 30.70 -27.28
CA GLN A 8 35.43 29.94 -28.41
C GLN A 8 35.18 28.43 -28.06
N MET A 9 36.00 27.84 -27.19
CA MET A 9 35.84 26.49 -26.74
C MET A 9 34.60 26.33 -25.82
N CYS A 10 34.38 27.24 -24.88
CA CYS A 10 33.20 27.23 -24.00
C CYS A 10 31.87 27.48 -24.72
N ILE A 11 31.86 28.21 -25.83
CA ILE A 11 30.67 28.49 -26.63
C ILE A 11 30.31 27.25 -27.47
N ARG A 12 31.30 26.47 -27.94
CA ARG A 12 31.09 25.28 -28.72
C ARG A 12 30.57 24.10 -27.88
N ASP A 13 31.00 23.99 -26.61
CA ASP A 13 30.51 23.00 -25.67
C ASP A 13 29.07 23.26 -25.22
N ARG A 14 28.64 24.52 -25.08
CA ARG A 14 27.26 24.85 -24.73
C ARG A 14 26.26 24.45 -25.82
N SER A 15 26.60 24.66 -27.09
CA SER A 15 25.71 24.23 -28.21
C SER A 15 25.58 22.70 -28.33
N THR A 16 26.65 21.96 -28.08
CA THR A 16 26.63 20.47 -28.11
C THR A 16 25.90 19.87 -26.93
N ASN A 17 25.93 20.46 -25.74
CA ASN A 17 25.17 19.99 -24.60
C ASN A 17 23.67 20.26 -24.73
N SER A 18 23.26 21.39 -25.28
CA SER A 18 21.86 21.69 -25.60
C SER A 18 21.31 20.70 -26.63
N GLN A 19 22.05 20.44 -27.71
CA GLN A 19 21.64 19.45 -28.72
C GLN A 19 21.50 18.05 -28.16
N ARG A 20 22.43 17.60 -27.30
CA ARG A 20 22.32 16.29 -26.61
C ARG A 20 21.12 16.20 -25.69
N MET A 21 20.76 17.30 -25.01
CA MET A 21 19.58 17.35 -24.15
C MET A 21 18.30 17.31 -24.96
N ASP A 22 18.24 18.04 -26.09
CA ASP A 22 17.09 18.00 -27.00
C ASP A 22 16.91 16.61 -27.66
N ASP A 23 18.01 15.95 -28.05
CA ASP A 23 17.97 14.59 -28.59
C ASP A 23 17.48 13.57 -27.53
N ALA A 24 17.95 13.68 -26.29
CA ALA A 24 17.50 12.83 -25.18
C ALA A 24 16.02 13.04 -24.83
N LEU A 25 15.53 14.27 -24.85
CA LEU A 25 14.12 14.59 -24.64
C LEU A 25 13.24 14.04 -25.77
N ASN A 26 13.69 14.13 -27.02
CA ASN A 26 12.98 13.58 -28.16
C ASN A 26 12.92 12.04 -28.14
N GLU A 27 13.97 11.38 -27.67
CA GLU A 27 14.02 9.92 -27.51
C GLU A 27 13.05 9.47 -26.41
N LEU A 28 13.04 10.16 -25.25
CA LEU A 28 12.11 9.92 -24.16
C LEU A 28 10.64 10.09 -24.59
N ASP A 29 10.34 11.15 -25.35
CA ASP A 29 8.99 11.42 -25.86
C ASP A 29 8.52 10.33 -26.84
N ARG A 30 9.43 9.79 -27.65
CA ARG A 30 9.15 8.63 -28.53
C ARG A 30 8.87 7.35 -27.74
N GLU A 31 9.65 7.09 -26.68
CA GLU A 31 9.43 5.93 -25.80
C GLU A 31 8.09 6.02 -25.06
N LEU A 32 7.76 7.19 -24.50
CA LEU A 32 6.48 7.42 -23.82
C LEU A 32 5.29 7.21 -24.76
N LYS A 33 5.35 7.77 -25.96
CA LYS A 33 4.32 7.58 -27.00
C LYS A 33 4.19 6.12 -27.46
N SER A 34 5.29 5.37 -27.48
CA SER A 34 5.27 3.94 -27.82
C SER A 34 4.61 3.09 -26.74
N ARG A 35 4.85 3.41 -25.44
CA ARG A 35 4.20 2.75 -24.30
C ARG A 35 2.70 3.05 -24.25
N ASP A 36 2.31 4.29 -24.50
CA ASP A 36 0.91 4.72 -24.52
C ASP A 36 0.10 4.02 -25.63
N ARG A 37 0.70 3.82 -26.83
CA ARG A 37 0.11 3.03 -27.91
C ARG A 37 -0.05 1.55 -27.57
N LYS A 38 0.94 0.95 -26.88
CA LYS A 38 0.87 -0.45 -26.43
C LYS A 38 -0.17 -0.67 -25.32
N GLN A 39 -0.36 0.30 -24.43
CA GLN A 39 -1.40 0.24 -23.39
C GLN A 39 -2.81 0.38 -23.99
N LYS A 40 -3.01 1.28 -24.96
CA LYS A 40 -4.31 1.48 -25.62
C LYS A 40 -4.71 0.33 -26.57
N ALA A 41 -3.75 -0.43 -27.08
CA ALA A 41 -4.03 -1.57 -27.98
C ALA A 41 -4.38 -2.88 -27.24
N ARG A 42 -4.02 -3.02 -25.95
CA ARG A 42 -4.28 -4.25 -25.17
C ARG A 42 -5.76 -4.55 -24.92
N PRO A 43 -6.65 -3.60 -24.55
CA PRO A 43 -8.06 -3.94 -24.30
C PRO A 43 -8.84 -4.31 -25.57
N LEU A 44 -8.50 -3.77 -26.74
CA LEU A 44 -9.24 -4.07 -27.97
C LEU A 44 -9.04 -5.52 -28.45
N GLY A 45 -7.85 -6.08 -28.31
CA GLY A 45 -7.55 -7.46 -28.71
C GLY A 45 -8.30 -8.49 -27.87
N VAL A 46 -8.43 -8.27 -26.56
CA VAL A 46 -9.16 -9.16 -25.65
C VAL A 46 -10.68 -9.12 -25.91
N VAL A 47 -11.24 -7.93 -26.16
CA VAL A 47 -12.68 -7.77 -26.45
C VAL A 47 -13.06 -8.42 -27.77
N VAL A 48 -12.23 -8.31 -28.80
CA VAL A 48 -12.50 -8.94 -30.11
C VAL A 48 -12.42 -10.47 -30.02
N ALA A 49 -11.44 -11.02 -29.28
CA ALA A 49 -11.33 -12.47 -29.07
C ALA A 49 -12.54 -13.04 -28.30
N ALA A 50 -13.01 -12.36 -27.25
CA ALA A 50 -14.19 -12.75 -26.49
C ALA A 50 -15.46 -12.72 -27.34
N ALA A 51 -15.65 -11.71 -28.17
CA ALA A 51 -16.81 -11.59 -29.06
C ALA A 51 -16.88 -12.72 -30.09
N VAL A 52 -15.76 -13.12 -30.67
CA VAL A 52 -15.71 -14.24 -31.65
C VAL A 52 -16.07 -15.58 -31.00
N VAL A 53 -15.62 -15.82 -29.75
CA VAL A 53 -15.97 -17.05 -29.01
C VAL A 53 -17.47 -17.09 -28.68
N ILE A 54 -18.06 -15.98 -28.26
CA ILE A 54 -19.50 -15.90 -27.95
C ILE A 54 -20.35 -16.14 -29.20
N ILE A 55 -19.98 -15.56 -30.36
CA ILE A 55 -20.69 -15.76 -31.62
C ILE A 55 -20.60 -17.23 -32.10
N ALA A 56 -19.44 -17.87 -31.92
CA ALA A 56 -19.26 -19.29 -32.27
C ALA A 56 -20.11 -20.21 -31.34
N LEU A 57 -20.20 -19.91 -30.05
CA LEU A 57 -21.03 -20.69 -29.12
C LEU A 57 -22.52 -20.52 -29.39
N VAL A 58 -23.00 -19.29 -29.58
CA VAL A 58 -24.43 -19.01 -29.86
C VAL A 58 -24.82 -19.56 -31.24
N GLY A 59 -23.98 -19.44 -32.27
CA GLY A 59 -24.20 -19.99 -33.57
C GLY A 59 -24.19 -21.51 -33.57
N GLY A 60 -23.30 -22.14 -32.81
CA GLY A 60 -23.26 -23.60 -32.62
C GLY A 60 -24.50 -24.17 -31.97
N ILE A 61 -24.99 -23.51 -30.91
CA ILE A 61 -26.22 -23.92 -30.20
C ILE A 61 -27.43 -23.76 -31.11
N TRP A 62 -27.54 -22.67 -31.89
CA TRP A 62 -28.63 -22.43 -32.80
C TRP A 62 -28.66 -23.45 -33.97
N PHE A 63 -27.47 -23.81 -34.49
CA PHE A 63 -27.32 -24.82 -35.55
C PHE A 63 -27.70 -26.25 -35.08
N LEU A 64 -27.40 -26.60 -33.82
CA LEU A 64 -27.80 -27.85 -33.22
C LEU A 64 -29.30 -27.89 -32.92
N ALA A 65 -29.88 -26.81 -32.46
CA ALA A 65 -31.32 -26.70 -32.14
C ALA A 65 -32.23 -26.76 -33.39
N THR A 66 -31.72 -26.37 -34.57
CA THR A 66 -32.50 -26.39 -35.82
C THR A 66 -32.41 -27.71 -36.56
N ARG A 67 -31.62 -28.68 -36.11
CA ARG A 67 -31.44 -30.00 -36.76
C ARG A 67 -32.20 -31.17 -36.12
N SER A 68 -32.81 -30.96 -34.95
CA SER A 68 -33.59 -31.97 -34.24
C SER A 68 -35.08 -31.64 -34.37
N GLY A 69 -35.70 -32.08 -35.42
CA GLY A 69 -37.13 -32.26 -35.49
C GLY A 69 -37.40 -33.68 -35.10
N ASP A 70 -37.94 -33.88 -33.91
CA ASP A 70 -38.91 -34.93 -33.58
C ASP A 70 -39.43 -34.67 -32.16
N GLU A 71 -40.73 -34.59 -32.06
CA GLU A 71 -41.47 -34.30 -30.81
C GLU A 71 -41.41 -35.54 -29.90
N GLU A 72 -40.84 -35.42 -28.72
CA GLU A 72 -41.18 -36.26 -27.57
C GLU A 72 -41.42 -35.35 -26.35
N GLU A 73 -42.67 -35.47 -25.86
CA GLU A 73 -43.16 -34.88 -24.63
C GLU A 73 -42.38 -35.43 -23.43
N ILE A 74 -41.52 -34.62 -22.83
CA ILE A 74 -40.86 -34.98 -21.58
C ILE A 74 -41.45 -34.15 -20.45
N GLN A 75 -42.19 -34.85 -19.57
CA GLN A 75 -42.70 -34.35 -18.31
C GLN A 75 -41.61 -33.64 -17.50
N ALA A 76 -41.94 -32.47 -17.01
CA ALA A 76 -41.14 -31.70 -16.08
C ALA A 76 -40.99 -32.51 -14.77
N GLN A 77 -39.82 -33.10 -14.56
CA GLN A 77 -39.40 -33.58 -13.27
C GLN A 77 -38.59 -32.49 -12.60
N GLU A 78 -39.20 -31.87 -11.61
CA GLU A 78 -38.60 -30.89 -10.72
C GLU A 78 -37.44 -31.54 -9.97
N SER A 79 -36.24 -31.44 -10.55
CA SER A 79 -35.00 -31.81 -9.88
C SER A 79 -34.53 -30.59 -9.08
N SER A 80 -34.75 -30.64 -7.79
CA SER A 80 -34.14 -29.74 -6.81
C SER A 80 -32.62 -29.77 -6.98
N ALA A 81 -32.09 -28.88 -7.78
CA ALA A 81 -30.66 -28.61 -7.81
C ALA A 81 -30.30 -27.95 -6.46
N ALA A 82 -29.70 -28.72 -5.59
CA ALA A 82 -28.97 -28.18 -4.44
C ALA A 82 -27.92 -27.22 -5.03
N GLU A 83 -28.11 -25.91 -4.89
CA GLU A 83 -27.08 -24.94 -5.06
C GLU A 83 -25.98 -25.24 -4.05
N THR A 84 -24.96 -25.96 -4.49
CA THR A 84 -23.69 -25.99 -3.78
C THR A 84 -23.08 -24.60 -3.98
N THR A 85 -23.45 -23.68 -3.11
CA THR A 85 -22.72 -22.43 -2.93
C THR A 85 -21.32 -22.83 -2.46
N THR A 86 -20.38 -22.93 -3.39
CA THR A 86 -18.96 -22.97 -3.04
C THR A 86 -18.67 -21.57 -2.51
N GLU A 87 -18.80 -21.38 -1.19
CA GLU A 87 -18.24 -20.20 -0.54
C GLU A 87 -16.77 -20.13 -0.93
N ALA A 88 -16.40 -19.05 -1.61
CA ALA A 88 -14.99 -18.73 -1.79
C ALA A 88 -14.34 -18.70 -0.39
N PRO A 89 -13.13 -19.25 -0.21
CA PRO A 89 -12.48 -19.25 1.09
C PRO A 89 -12.42 -17.81 1.61
N THR A 90 -13.14 -17.52 2.67
CA THR A 90 -13.12 -16.24 3.35
C THR A 90 -11.72 -16.07 3.93
N ALA A 91 -11.02 -14.99 3.57
CA ALA A 91 -9.70 -14.71 4.10
C ALA A 91 -9.72 -14.69 5.63
N GLU A 92 -8.76 -15.35 6.27
CA GLU A 92 -8.70 -15.43 7.73
C GLU A 92 -8.22 -14.11 8.32
N ALA A 93 -8.84 -13.68 9.42
CA ALA A 93 -8.45 -12.47 10.10
C ALA A 93 -7.15 -12.66 10.89
N LEU A 94 -6.21 -11.72 10.77
CA LEU A 94 -5.00 -11.72 11.57
C LEU A 94 -5.33 -11.66 13.06
N SER A 95 -4.76 -12.59 13.82
CA SER A 95 -5.03 -12.73 15.26
C SER A 95 -4.46 -11.58 16.10
N GLY A 96 -3.50 -10.79 15.55
CA GLY A 96 -2.74 -9.83 16.33
C GLY A 96 -1.85 -10.49 17.39
N LYS A 97 -1.41 -11.73 17.13
CA LYS A 97 -0.51 -12.48 18.02
C LYS A 97 0.45 -13.31 17.18
N ARG A 98 1.71 -13.33 17.58
CA ARG A 98 2.69 -14.22 16.98
C ARG A 98 2.47 -15.66 17.38
N GLU A 99 2.68 -16.58 16.45
CA GLU A 99 2.76 -18.01 16.72
C GLU A 99 4.04 -18.34 17.51
N LYS A 100 5.13 -17.65 17.19
CA LYS A 100 6.44 -17.80 17.83
C LYS A 100 6.79 -16.53 18.60
N PRO A 101 6.58 -16.49 19.94
CA PRO A 101 6.90 -15.33 20.74
C PRO A 101 8.39 -14.95 20.66
N LEU A 102 8.67 -13.66 20.54
CA LEU A 102 10.04 -13.12 20.56
C LEU A 102 10.64 -13.18 21.97
N GLY A 103 11.98 -13.09 22.07
CA GLY A 103 12.70 -12.91 23.32
C GLY A 103 12.35 -11.59 24.02
N GLU A 104 13.07 -11.26 25.09
CA GLU A 104 12.89 -9.97 25.80
C GLU A 104 13.36 -8.78 24.98
N THR A 105 14.41 -8.98 24.18
CA THR A 105 14.97 -7.97 23.27
C THR A 105 15.33 -8.59 21.94
N VAL A 106 15.38 -7.74 20.90
CA VAL A 106 15.82 -8.08 19.55
C VAL A 106 16.90 -7.12 19.07
N THR A 107 17.54 -7.46 17.96
CA THR A 107 18.42 -6.56 17.21
C THR A 107 17.72 -6.18 15.92
N CYS A 108 17.64 -4.88 15.65
CA CYS A 108 17.01 -4.30 14.47
C CYS A 108 18.08 -3.71 13.55
N GLU A 109 17.86 -3.78 12.25
CA GLU A 109 18.69 -3.14 11.25
C GLU A 109 17.90 -2.06 10.52
N TYR A 110 18.53 -0.91 10.29
CA TYR A 110 17.95 0.25 9.61
C TYR A 110 18.92 0.74 8.52
N PRO A 111 19.09 -0.02 7.42
CA PRO A 111 19.97 0.37 6.33
C PRO A 111 19.51 1.69 5.69
N GLU A 112 20.49 2.47 5.21
CA GLU A 112 20.23 3.69 4.45
C GLU A 112 19.43 3.38 3.18
N ALA A 113 18.47 4.26 2.85
CA ALA A 113 17.55 4.08 1.73
C ALA A 113 17.12 5.44 1.13
N GLY A 114 17.94 5.97 0.27
CA GLY A 114 17.69 7.25 -0.40
C GLY A 114 17.78 8.45 0.53
N ASP A 115 17.30 9.60 0.04
CA ASP A 115 17.32 10.84 0.77
C ASP A 115 16.12 10.96 1.73
N ALA A 116 16.36 11.45 2.93
CA ALA A 116 15.29 11.72 3.89
C ALA A 116 14.42 12.90 3.42
N SER A 117 13.10 12.72 3.40
CA SER A 117 12.14 13.80 3.10
C SER A 117 12.06 14.84 4.20
N ARG A 118 12.44 14.45 5.39
CA ARG A 118 12.65 15.29 6.57
C ARG A 118 13.80 14.69 7.36
N GLU A 119 14.73 15.53 7.82
CA GLU A 119 15.89 15.06 8.56
C GLU A 119 15.48 14.35 9.86
N VAL A 120 15.98 13.14 10.04
CA VAL A 120 15.83 12.32 11.24
C VAL A 120 17.01 11.37 11.38
N ALA A 121 17.47 11.15 12.60
CA ALA A 121 18.53 10.19 12.85
C ALA A 121 18.05 8.75 12.65
N THR A 122 18.91 7.89 12.12
CA THR A 122 18.65 6.45 12.06
C THR A 122 18.51 5.89 13.47
N PRO A 123 17.46 5.10 13.75
CA PRO A 123 17.23 4.53 15.08
C PRO A 123 18.36 3.61 15.55
N LYS A 124 18.56 3.52 16.86
CA LYS A 124 19.45 2.51 17.44
C LYS A 124 18.80 1.14 17.31
N GLY A 125 19.59 0.12 16.91
CA GLY A 125 19.04 -1.21 16.63
C GLY A 125 19.41 -2.30 17.64
N LYS A 126 20.23 -2.02 18.69
CA LYS A 126 20.68 -3.04 19.64
C LYS A 126 19.83 -3.05 20.92
N ASN A 127 19.53 -4.26 21.41
CA ASN A 127 18.77 -4.47 22.67
C ASN A 127 17.40 -3.78 22.64
N ILE A 128 16.69 -3.84 21.54
CA ILE A 128 15.36 -3.25 21.39
C ILE A 128 14.34 -4.11 22.14
N PRO A 129 13.56 -3.52 23.07
CA PRO A 129 12.54 -4.26 23.81
C PRO A 129 11.49 -4.87 22.87
N ALA A 130 11.24 -6.18 23.02
CA ALA A 130 10.26 -6.92 22.24
C ALA A 130 9.04 -7.34 23.07
N LYS A 131 8.76 -6.61 24.14
CA LYS A 131 7.62 -6.82 25.04
C LYS A 131 6.97 -5.49 25.43
N GLY A 132 5.67 -5.58 25.73
CA GLY A 132 4.88 -4.44 26.21
C GLY A 132 4.48 -3.48 25.08
N ASP A 133 3.62 -2.56 25.43
CA ASP A 133 2.97 -1.64 24.52
C ASP A 133 3.50 -0.21 24.68
N VAL A 134 3.33 0.58 23.64
CA VAL A 134 3.56 2.03 23.66
C VAL A 134 2.31 2.74 23.15
N THR A 135 1.72 3.57 23.99
CA THR A 135 0.62 4.44 23.55
C THR A 135 1.17 5.71 22.93
N VAL A 136 0.75 6.02 21.72
CA VAL A 136 1.11 7.25 20.99
C VAL A 136 -0.15 8.03 20.63
N ASN A 137 -0.01 9.34 20.45
CA ASN A 137 -1.12 10.20 20.08
C ASN A 137 -0.73 11.12 18.93
N PHE A 138 -1.49 11.09 17.86
CA PHE A 138 -1.39 12.01 16.73
C PHE A 138 -2.55 12.99 16.78
N ALA A 139 -2.25 14.21 17.22
CA ALA A 139 -3.25 15.28 17.35
C ALA A 139 -3.64 15.81 15.97
N THR A 140 -4.95 15.86 15.67
CA THR A 140 -5.50 16.45 14.47
C THR A 140 -6.64 17.41 14.76
N LYS A 141 -7.11 18.16 13.77
CA LYS A 141 -8.31 19.01 13.93
C LYS A 141 -9.59 18.20 14.15
N GLN A 142 -9.64 16.97 13.62
CA GLN A 142 -10.77 16.06 13.75
C GLN A 142 -10.81 15.34 15.10
N GLY A 143 -9.75 15.44 15.87
CA GLY A 143 -9.55 14.79 17.16
C GLY A 143 -8.20 14.08 17.24
N ASP A 144 -7.96 13.43 18.35
CA ASP A 144 -6.74 12.66 18.56
C ASP A 144 -6.86 11.27 17.92
N ILE A 145 -5.90 10.91 17.07
CA ILE A 145 -5.71 9.53 16.61
C ILE A 145 -4.76 8.87 17.60
N GLU A 146 -5.35 8.22 18.61
CA GLU A 146 -4.60 7.53 19.65
C GLU A 146 -4.42 6.06 19.30
N MET A 147 -3.19 5.55 19.41
CA MET A 147 -2.78 4.22 18.99
C MET A 147 -2.00 3.52 20.10
N THR A 148 -2.19 2.22 20.23
CA THR A 148 -1.35 1.33 21.03
C THR A 148 -0.48 0.52 20.09
N LEU A 149 0.82 0.72 20.16
CA LEU A 149 1.83 0.02 19.36
C LEU A 149 2.36 -1.16 20.16
N ASP A 150 2.38 -2.35 19.56
CA ASP A 150 2.71 -3.61 20.21
C ASP A 150 4.11 -4.09 19.85
N ARG A 151 5.03 -4.02 20.81
CA ARG A 151 6.41 -4.51 20.65
C ARG A 151 6.48 -6.02 20.51
N SER A 152 5.49 -6.75 20.98
CA SER A 152 5.49 -8.20 20.83
C SER A 152 5.20 -8.65 19.38
N LEU A 153 4.55 -7.80 18.59
CA LEU A 153 4.30 -8.02 17.17
C LEU A 153 5.47 -7.53 16.31
N ALA A 154 5.92 -6.31 16.54
CA ALA A 154 6.83 -5.62 15.63
C ALA A 154 7.78 -4.67 16.37
N PRO A 155 8.73 -5.19 17.16
CA PRO A 155 9.61 -4.37 17.99
C PRO A 155 10.46 -3.37 17.21
N CYS A 156 10.97 -3.75 16.03
CA CYS A 156 11.80 -2.87 15.20
C CYS A 156 10.98 -1.73 14.61
N THR A 157 9.76 -2.03 14.18
CA THR A 157 8.81 -1.02 13.70
C THR A 157 8.42 -0.06 14.80
N VAL A 158 8.04 -0.58 15.99
CA VAL A 158 7.68 0.27 17.15
C VAL A 158 8.85 1.15 17.55
N ASN A 159 10.08 0.63 17.55
CA ASN A 159 11.27 1.41 17.82
C ASN A 159 11.45 2.54 16.81
N ALA A 160 11.38 2.25 15.52
CA ALA A 160 11.52 3.27 14.46
C ALA A 160 10.44 4.36 14.55
N ILE A 161 9.17 3.98 14.73
CA ILE A 161 8.04 4.91 14.85
C ILE A 161 8.19 5.79 16.08
N THR A 162 8.57 5.23 17.23
CA THR A 162 8.75 6.01 18.47
C THR A 162 9.93 6.97 18.39
N ASP A 163 11.05 6.57 17.78
CA ASP A 163 12.19 7.45 17.54
C ASP A 163 11.84 8.62 16.61
N MET A 164 11.09 8.34 15.53
CA MET A 164 10.58 9.37 14.61
C MET A 164 9.59 10.31 15.31
N ILE A 165 8.71 9.82 16.19
CA ILE A 165 7.82 10.66 16.99
C ILE A 165 8.63 11.57 17.93
N ALA A 166 9.62 11.02 18.64
CA ALA A 166 10.50 11.79 19.52
C ALA A 166 11.29 12.88 18.77
N ALA A 167 11.67 12.61 17.53
CA ALA A 167 12.31 13.56 16.61
C ALA A 167 11.34 14.54 15.93
N LYS A 168 10.04 14.50 16.24
CA LYS A 168 8.97 15.31 15.62
C LYS A 168 8.85 15.13 14.09
N TYR A 169 9.23 13.96 13.61
CA TYR A 169 9.19 13.65 12.18
C TYR A 169 7.76 13.73 11.60
N TYR A 170 6.76 13.36 12.37
CA TYR A 170 5.35 13.36 11.97
C TYR A 170 4.62 14.69 12.21
N ASP A 171 5.25 15.65 12.92
CA ASP A 171 4.63 16.94 13.19
C ASP A 171 4.39 17.71 11.88
N ASP A 172 3.22 18.32 11.77
CA ASP A 172 2.77 19.06 10.59
C ASP A 172 2.82 18.25 9.28
N THR A 173 2.41 16.99 9.32
CA THR A 173 2.28 16.11 8.15
C THR A 173 0.81 15.80 7.87
N VAL A 174 0.48 15.39 6.64
CA VAL A 174 -0.89 15.06 6.25
C VAL A 174 -1.06 13.57 6.02
N CYS A 175 -2.27 13.05 6.29
CA CYS A 175 -2.69 11.74 5.79
C CYS A 175 -3.12 11.93 4.34
N HIS A 176 -2.25 11.56 3.43
CA HIS A 176 -2.31 11.95 2.01
C HIS A 176 -3.19 11.04 1.15
N ARG A 177 -3.55 9.85 1.66
CA ARG A 177 -4.33 8.87 0.89
C ARG A 177 -5.41 8.24 1.77
N MET A 178 -6.58 8.05 1.17
CA MET A 178 -7.68 7.29 1.75
C MET A 178 -8.35 6.44 0.68
N THR A 179 -8.68 5.19 1.00
CA THR A 179 -9.33 4.27 0.05
C THR A 179 -10.57 3.65 0.69
N GLU A 180 -11.49 3.17 -0.14
CA GLU A 180 -12.72 2.49 0.27
C GLU A 180 -12.94 1.25 -0.63
N GLY A 181 -13.75 0.33 -0.16
CA GLY A 181 -14.00 -0.95 -0.83
C GLY A 181 -13.28 -2.10 -0.14
N GLY A 182 -12.72 -3.05 -0.89
CA GLY A 182 -11.95 -4.18 -0.33
C GLY A 182 -10.72 -3.76 0.47
N LEU A 183 -10.17 -2.58 0.18
CA LEU A 183 -9.11 -1.93 0.93
C LEU A 183 -9.63 -0.60 1.49
N SER A 184 -9.88 -0.55 2.79
CA SER A 184 -10.44 0.62 3.49
C SER A 184 -9.43 1.19 4.48
N VAL A 185 -8.50 2.02 3.98
CA VAL A 185 -7.37 2.54 4.77
C VAL A 185 -7.24 4.06 4.71
N LEU A 186 -6.72 4.62 5.81
CA LEU A 186 -6.20 5.98 5.91
C LEU A 186 -4.68 5.91 6.01
N GLN A 187 -3.94 6.41 5.01
CA GLN A 187 -2.48 6.35 4.95
C GLN A 187 -1.85 7.70 5.28
N CYS A 188 -0.85 7.65 6.16
CA CYS A 188 -0.15 8.81 6.72
C CYS A 188 1.37 8.56 6.74
N GLY A 189 2.14 9.51 7.25
CA GLY A 189 3.55 9.31 7.60
C GLY A 189 4.56 9.75 6.54
N ASP A 190 4.11 10.42 5.48
CA ASP A 190 4.97 11.08 4.50
C ASP A 190 5.04 12.58 4.78
N PRO A 191 6.20 13.17 5.16
CA PRO A 191 6.34 14.60 5.37
C PRO A 191 6.06 15.45 4.14
N THR A 192 6.20 14.89 2.93
CA THR A 192 5.92 15.61 1.68
C THR A 192 4.44 15.64 1.33
N GLY A 193 3.65 14.69 1.88
CA GLY A 193 2.25 14.52 1.53
C GLY A 193 2.00 14.01 0.11
N GLN A 194 3.04 13.53 -0.60
CA GLN A 194 2.93 13.03 -1.98
C GLN A 194 2.87 11.49 -2.08
N GLY A 195 3.06 10.79 -0.95
CA GLY A 195 3.07 9.31 -0.90
C GLY A 195 4.40 8.67 -1.26
N ALA A 196 5.44 9.45 -1.52
CA ALA A 196 6.77 8.96 -1.93
C ALA A 196 7.89 9.27 -0.92
N GLY A 197 7.60 10.09 0.10
CA GLY A 197 8.58 10.50 1.10
C GLY A 197 8.88 9.43 2.14
N GLY A 198 10.09 9.47 2.70
CA GLY A 198 10.55 8.53 3.71
C GLY A 198 11.66 9.12 4.59
N PRO A 199 12.12 8.37 5.61
CA PRO A 199 13.07 8.86 6.63
C PRO A 199 14.54 8.74 6.22
N GLY A 200 14.86 8.26 5.01
CA GLY A 200 16.23 8.02 4.55
C GLY A 200 16.82 6.68 5.02
N PHE A 201 16.04 5.85 5.68
CA PHE A 201 16.38 4.48 6.04
C PHE A 201 15.17 3.56 5.81
N GLN A 202 15.42 2.27 5.71
CA GLN A 202 14.40 1.23 5.60
C GLN A 202 14.62 0.16 6.66
N PHE A 203 13.63 -0.70 6.87
CA PHE A 203 13.75 -1.86 7.75
C PHE A 203 12.83 -3.00 7.32
N ALA A 204 13.20 -4.20 7.76
CA ALA A 204 12.54 -5.44 7.37
C ALA A 204 11.08 -5.51 7.83
N ASN A 205 10.31 -6.33 7.12
CA ASN A 205 8.97 -6.69 7.54
C ASN A 205 9.03 -7.55 8.81
N GLU A 206 8.06 -7.31 9.69
CA GLU A 206 7.84 -8.11 10.89
C GLU A 206 6.46 -8.80 10.77
N TYR A 207 5.79 -9.14 11.88
CA TYR A 207 4.51 -9.83 11.87
C TYR A 207 3.46 -9.16 10.93
N PRO A 208 2.73 -9.89 10.12
CA PRO A 208 2.72 -11.36 9.99
C PRO A 208 3.73 -11.90 8.97
N THR A 209 4.41 -11.04 8.24
CA THR A 209 5.26 -11.38 7.09
C THR A 209 6.39 -12.35 7.46
N ASP A 210 7.05 -12.13 8.59
CA ASP A 210 8.19 -12.90 9.07
C ASP A 210 7.81 -14.30 9.64
N GLU A 211 6.51 -14.57 9.79
CA GLU A 211 5.98 -15.89 10.17
C GLU A 211 5.35 -16.63 8.97
N ALA A 212 5.11 -15.94 7.85
CA ALA A 212 4.49 -16.50 6.65
C ALA A 212 5.53 -17.14 5.72
N ASP A 213 5.21 -18.30 5.16
CA ASP A 213 5.97 -18.88 4.05
C ASP A 213 5.51 -18.28 2.70
N ASP A 214 6.20 -18.62 1.61
CA ASP A 214 5.89 -18.10 0.26
C ASP A 214 4.44 -18.39 -0.17
N ALA A 215 3.87 -19.52 0.25
CA ALA A 215 2.51 -19.89 -0.08
C ALA A 215 1.50 -19.03 0.70
N ALA A 216 1.76 -18.79 1.98
CA ALA A 216 0.95 -17.91 2.83
C ALA A 216 1.03 -16.45 2.38
N LEU A 217 2.22 -15.96 1.97
CA LEU A 217 2.39 -14.61 1.43
C LEU A 217 1.56 -14.35 0.15
N ALA A 218 1.21 -15.39 -0.60
CA ALA A 218 0.37 -15.31 -1.79
C ALA A 218 -1.14 -15.30 -1.48
N GLN A 219 -1.55 -15.61 -0.25
CA GLN A 219 -2.95 -15.67 0.15
C GLN A 219 -3.36 -14.40 0.89
N PRO A 220 -4.51 -13.79 0.56
CA PRO A 220 -4.99 -12.63 1.30
C PRO A 220 -5.40 -13.03 2.73
N VAL A 221 -5.15 -12.12 3.67
CA VAL A 221 -5.62 -12.18 5.05
C VAL A 221 -6.40 -10.91 5.37
N VAL A 222 -7.26 -10.96 6.38
CA VAL A 222 -7.98 -9.76 6.82
C VAL A 222 -7.15 -9.03 7.88
N TYR A 223 -6.81 -7.78 7.58
CA TYR A 223 -6.34 -6.82 8.58
C TYR A 223 -7.57 -6.22 9.26
N PRO A 224 -7.79 -6.50 10.57
CA PRO A 224 -9.03 -6.08 11.25
C PRO A 224 -9.20 -4.57 11.31
N LYS A 225 -10.44 -4.11 11.39
CA LYS A 225 -10.75 -2.71 11.69
C LYS A 225 -9.99 -2.23 12.93
N GLY A 226 -9.36 -1.08 12.83
CA GLY A 226 -8.54 -0.48 13.89
C GLY A 226 -7.08 -0.91 13.87
N SER A 227 -6.70 -1.94 13.11
CA SER A 227 -5.30 -2.33 12.98
C SER A 227 -4.49 -1.29 12.23
N ILE A 228 -3.18 -1.22 12.56
CA ILE A 228 -2.23 -0.28 11.99
C ILE A 228 -1.08 -1.08 11.39
N ALA A 229 -0.78 -0.82 10.13
CA ALA A 229 0.30 -1.52 9.44
C ALA A 229 1.21 -0.56 8.66
N MET A 230 2.46 -1.00 8.42
CA MET A 230 3.43 -0.24 7.64
C MET A 230 3.06 -0.27 6.16
N ALA A 231 3.09 0.89 5.52
CA ALA A 231 3.10 0.96 4.06
C ALA A 231 4.53 0.77 3.56
N ASN A 232 4.69 -0.02 2.50
CA ASN A 232 5.98 -0.31 1.89
C ASN A 232 5.90 -0.33 0.35
N ALA A 233 7.05 -0.35 -0.31
CA ALA A 233 7.20 -0.45 -1.76
C ALA A 233 7.64 -1.87 -2.22
N GLY A 234 7.43 -2.87 -1.39
CA GLY A 234 7.83 -4.26 -1.52
C GLY A 234 8.43 -4.79 -0.22
N GLN A 235 8.85 -6.05 -0.22
CA GLN A 235 9.38 -6.71 0.96
C GLN A 235 10.58 -5.92 1.53
N ASP A 236 10.62 -5.77 2.86
CA ASP A 236 11.72 -5.16 3.62
C ASP A 236 12.01 -3.69 3.27
N THR A 237 11.00 -2.97 2.77
CA THR A 237 11.12 -1.54 2.44
C THR A 237 10.27 -0.63 3.33
N ASN A 238 10.01 -1.04 4.58
CA ASN A 238 9.31 -0.19 5.54
C ASN A 238 10.12 1.07 5.84
N GLY A 239 9.43 2.21 5.91
CA GLY A 239 10.04 3.51 6.22
C GLY A 239 9.24 4.26 7.29
N SER A 240 8.69 5.43 6.95
CA SER A 240 7.88 6.22 7.87
C SER A 240 6.38 6.13 7.61
N GLN A 241 5.96 5.64 6.45
CA GLN A 241 4.56 5.62 6.07
C GLN A 241 3.84 4.41 6.68
N PHE A 242 2.64 4.66 7.17
CA PHE A 242 1.76 3.64 7.74
C PHE A 242 0.32 3.87 7.30
N PHE A 243 -0.50 2.85 7.43
CA PHE A 243 -1.93 2.97 7.20
C PHE A 243 -2.75 2.40 8.36
N ILE A 244 -3.93 2.96 8.54
CA ILE A 244 -4.91 2.58 9.54
C ILE A 244 -6.09 1.95 8.81
N ASN A 245 -6.44 0.72 9.14
CA ASN A 245 -7.61 0.05 8.61
C ASN A 245 -8.87 0.55 9.32
N TYR A 246 -9.65 1.43 8.69
CA TYR A 246 -10.88 1.95 9.30
C TYR A 246 -12.11 1.02 9.10
N LYS A 247 -11.97 -0.01 8.27
CA LYS A 247 -12.82 -1.20 8.13
C LYS A 247 -11.90 -2.41 7.95
N ASP A 248 -12.43 -3.61 8.08
CA ASP A 248 -11.70 -4.81 7.72
C ASP A 248 -11.21 -4.71 6.27
N SER A 249 -9.96 -5.06 6.03
CA SER A 249 -9.31 -4.92 4.72
C SER A 249 -8.57 -6.19 4.35
N GLU A 250 -8.86 -6.73 3.17
CA GLU A 250 -8.18 -7.92 2.65
C GLU A 250 -6.92 -7.52 1.91
N LEU A 251 -5.76 -8.00 2.39
CA LEU A 251 -4.43 -7.72 1.85
C LEU A 251 -3.55 -8.97 1.96
N PRO A 252 -2.55 -9.14 1.09
CA PRO A 252 -1.47 -10.08 1.36
C PRO A 252 -0.81 -9.79 2.71
N PRO A 253 -0.33 -10.80 3.46
CA PRO A 253 0.36 -10.60 4.75
C PRO A 253 1.78 -10.04 4.57
N ALA A 254 1.94 -9.06 3.69
CA ALA A 254 3.19 -8.41 3.31
C ALA A 254 3.38 -7.02 3.96
N TYR A 255 2.50 -6.67 4.90
CA TYR A 255 2.51 -5.37 5.59
C TYR A 255 2.62 -5.59 7.09
N THR A 256 3.67 -5.07 7.70
CA THR A 256 3.93 -5.23 9.14
C THR A 256 2.80 -4.66 9.99
N TYR A 257 2.03 -5.52 10.65
CA TYR A 257 0.99 -5.13 11.61
C TYR A 257 1.65 -4.88 12.98
N PHE A 258 1.63 -3.64 13.45
CA PHE A 258 2.41 -3.22 14.62
C PHE A 258 1.60 -2.54 15.73
N GLY A 259 0.28 -2.48 15.63
CA GLY A 259 -0.55 -1.87 16.66
C GLY A 259 -2.01 -1.68 16.27
N ASN A 260 -2.77 -1.13 17.22
CA ASN A 260 -4.20 -0.89 17.05
C ASN A 260 -4.57 0.52 17.50
N LEU A 261 -5.68 1.04 16.96
CA LEU A 261 -6.33 2.21 17.54
C LEU A 261 -6.87 1.90 18.93
N THR A 262 -6.78 2.88 19.82
CA THR A 262 -7.60 2.86 21.06
C THR A 262 -9.05 3.20 20.71
N ASP A 263 -9.99 3.01 21.63
CA ASP A 263 -11.40 3.43 21.44
C ASP A 263 -11.52 4.92 21.08
N LYS A 264 -10.63 5.75 21.62
CA LYS A 264 -10.57 7.18 21.32
C LYS A 264 -10.09 7.41 19.88
N GLY A 265 -9.01 6.76 19.48
CA GLY A 265 -8.47 6.82 18.13
C GLY A 265 -9.48 6.30 17.10
N GLN A 266 -10.17 5.20 17.41
CA GLN A 266 -11.20 4.63 16.53
C GLN A 266 -12.35 5.61 16.26
N LYS A 267 -12.86 6.29 17.29
CA LYS A 267 -13.90 7.32 17.13
C LYS A 267 -13.46 8.46 16.23
N THR A 268 -12.20 8.90 16.36
CA THR A 268 -11.65 9.96 15.50
C THR A 268 -11.54 9.49 14.05
N VAL A 269 -11.00 8.29 13.81
CA VAL A 269 -10.84 7.75 12.46
C VAL A 269 -12.19 7.44 11.81
N ASP A 270 -13.17 6.95 12.57
CA ASP A 270 -14.55 6.76 12.08
C ASP A 270 -15.19 8.09 11.67
N ALA A 271 -14.95 9.17 12.42
CA ALA A 271 -15.44 10.51 12.09
C ALA A 271 -14.76 11.07 10.82
N ILE A 272 -13.47 10.79 10.60
CA ILE A 272 -12.76 11.13 9.37
C ILE A 272 -13.36 10.35 8.19
N ALA A 273 -13.54 9.04 8.34
CA ALA A 273 -14.08 8.17 7.30
C ALA A 273 -15.52 8.56 6.91
N ALA A 274 -16.34 8.99 7.85
CA ALA A 274 -17.71 9.44 7.61
C ALA A 274 -17.80 10.70 6.72
N LYS A 275 -16.72 11.48 6.58
CA LYS A 275 -16.66 12.63 5.66
C LYS A 275 -16.41 12.21 4.22
N GLY A 276 -16.01 10.98 3.99
CA GLY A 276 -15.76 10.39 2.67
C GLY A 276 -14.39 10.72 2.09
N ILE A 277 -14.25 10.40 0.81
CA ILE A 277 -13.01 10.48 0.04
C ILE A 277 -13.19 11.46 -1.10
N LYS A 278 -12.17 12.25 -1.36
CA LYS A 278 -12.10 13.14 -2.52
C LYS A 278 -10.72 12.99 -3.17
N ASP A 279 -10.70 12.64 -4.46
CA ASP A 279 -9.47 12.49 -5.25
C ASP A 279 -8.43 11.55 -4.63
N GLY A 280 -8.89 10.47 -3.96
CA GLY A 280 -8.02 9.48 -3.32
C GLY A 280 -7.44 9.89 -1.95
N ALA A 281 -7.86 11.04 -1.41
CA ALA A 281 -7.50 11.54 -0.09
C ALA A 281 -8.76 11.72 0.79
N PRO A 282 -8.62 11.91 2.12
CA PRO A 282 -9.75 12.31 2.95
C PRO A 282 -10.41 13.57 2.40
N ALA A 283 -11.76 13.62 2.37
CA ALA A 283 -12.50 14.76 1.83
C ALA A 283 -12.23 16.08 2.58
N GLU A 284 -11.88 15.99 3.86
CA GLU A 284 -11.35 17.08 4.67
C GLU A 284 -9.88 16.74 5.02
N GLU A 285 -8.96 17.70 4.84
CA GLU A 285 -7.54 17.49 5.16
C GLU A 285 -7.35 16.99 6.60
N VAL A 286 -6.71 15.85 6.76
CA VAL A 286 -6.29 15.28 8.04
C VAL A 286 -4.82 15.60 8.26
N ARG A 287 -4.56 16.65 9.03
CA ARG A 287 -3.20 17.10 9.37
C ARG A 287 -2.84 16.71 10.79
N ILE A 288 -1.76 15.95 10.94
CA ILE A 288 -1.13 15.63 12.21
C ILE A 288 -0.38 16.87 12.68
N THR A 289 -0.94 17.63 13.58
CA THR A 289 -0.32 18.87 14.08
C THR A 289 0.82 18.57 15.06
N LYS A 290 0.72 17.45 15.77
CA LYS A 290 1.74 16.98 16.71
C LYS A 290 1.60 15.49 16.97
N ALA A 291 2.73 14.78 16.99
CA ALA A 291 2.81 13.39 17.44
C ALA A 291 3.52 13.31 18.79
N THR A 292 2.99 12.50 19.72
CA THR A 292 3.54 12.34 21.07
C THR A 292 3.45 10.90 21.55
N ILE A 293 4.44 10.48 22.36
CA ILE A 293 4.39 9.24 23.13
C ILE A 293 3.73 9.57 24.46
N LYS A 294 2.72 8.79 24.85
CA LYS A 294 2.10 8.92 26.17
C LYS A 294 2.92 8.13 27.22
N SER A 295 3.17 8.77 28.31
CA SER A 295 3.82 8.16 29.49
C SER A 295 2.82 7.40 30.36
#